data_e90283aef22f86353af61b7f5c151190
#
_entry.id   e90283aef22f86353af61b7f5c151190
#
_cell.length_a   1.000
_cell.length_b   1.000
_cell.length_c   1.000
_cell.angle_alpha   90.00
_cell.angle_beta   90.00
_cell.angle_gamma   90.00
#
_symmetry.space_group_name_H-M   'P 1'
#
loop_
_entity.id
_entity.type
_entity.pdbx_description
1 polymer ?
#
loop_
_entity_poly.entity_id
_entity_poly.type
_entity_poly.pdbx_seq_one_letter_code
_entity_poly.pdbx_strand_id
1 'polypeptide(L)'
;MWYFLRDTLYSIVFIGVGMRTSGKLWIGKSAGEVIQGENSFDIIRYFLSFAVLVGHFRVITGIPYYFPMSSVDAVHGFFILSGFLVFYSYMRNPDIRHYTERRTRRILPPYVFIVTLCWMGGVLVSTLPVGEYLFSAQLWKYIAANYSFLNFIEPALPGCFQGEAVNGSLWTMKVEILLYITVPIVYYLMKKYRPFPVFIVIFIFSTLYNELFYYLNEKTGNEIFGILKRQVGGQLLYFYSGTLVLLCFDYFRRYIKFLFPVAVLVCYFRYDVPLLIYVEPLAFAVVLIGCAYYIKWFVFMRKFGNVAYGIYLFHFPVIQFSIWLGINEKSHILCFAFCVVGTLLLSVLSWLLLEKPILSNRVFSSK
;
A
#
# COMPACT_ATOMS: atom_id res chain seq x y z
N MET A 1 -23.42 18.37 23.92
CA MET A 1 -22.54 18.72 22.80
C MET A 1 -21.33 19.55 23.22
N TRP A 2 -21.51 20.66 23.96
CA TRP A 2 -20.40 21.54 24.43
C TRP A 2 -19.45 20.84 25.43
N TYR A 3 -19.96 20.09 26.40
CA TYR A 3 -19.16 19.31 27.34
C TYR A 3 -18.35 18.19 26.63
N PHE A 4 -18.95 17.56 25.62
CA PHE A 4 -18.29 16.52 24.81
C PHE A 4 -17.12 17.11 23.98
N LEU A 5 -17.32 18.26 23.33
CA LEU A 5 -16.27 18.98 22.59
C LEU A 5 -15.15 19.48 23.51
N ARG A 6 -15.50 20.00 24.68
CA ARG A 6 -14.53 20.44 25.69
C ARG A 6 -13.67 19.29 26.20
N ASP A 7 -14.29 18.17 26.57
CA ASP A 7 -13.57 17.01 27.10
C ASP A 7 -12.76 16.30 26.01
N THR A 8 -13.21 16.37 24.75
CA THR A 8 -12.44 15.87 23.59
C THR A 8 -11.26 16.79 23.31
N LEU A 9 -11.43 18.12 23.32
CA LEU A 9 -10.34 19.08 23.17
C LEU A 9 -9.34 19.02 24.34
N TYR A 10 -9.83 18.91 25.59
CA TYR A 10 -8.96 18.70 26.75
C TYR A 10 -8.22 17.35 26.67
N SER A 11 -8.89 16.29 26.20
CA SER A 11 -8.25 15.00 25.98
C SER A 11 -7.18 15.07 24.89
N ILE A 12 -7.41 15.77 23.80
CA ILE A 12 -6.42 16.01 22.73
C ILE A 12 -5.23 16.83 23.25
N VAL A 13 -5.47 17.85 24.06
CA VAL A 13 -4.41 18.65 24.69
C VAL A 13 -3.68 17.84 25.76
N PHE A 14 -4.37 17.02 26.58
CA PHE A 14 -3.76 16.14 27.58
C PHE A 14 -3.02 14.93 26.97
N ILE A 15 -3.43 14.42 25.77
CA ILE A 15 -2.64 13.45 25.03
C ILE A 15 -1.25 14.03 24.71
N GLY A 16 -1.18 15.34 24.38
CA GLY A 16 0.09 16.04 24.19
C GLY A 16 0.93 16.17 25.48
N VAL A 17 0.32 16.17 26.64
CA VAL A 17 1.00 16.36 27.94
C VAL A 17 1.36 15.04 28.62
N GLY A 18 0.51 13.99 28.48
CA GLY A 18 0.69 12.67 29.14
C GLY A 18 1.68 11.73 28.46
N MET A 19 2.16 12.03 27.25
CA MET A 19 3.05 11.15 26.48
C MET A 19 4.53 11.20 26.86
N ARG A 20 4.88 11.86 27.97
CA ARG A 20 6.27 12.03 28.41
C ARG A 20 6.56 11.35 29.77
N THR A 21 6.20 10.12 29.94
CA THR A 21 6.76 9.32 31.04
C THR A 21 7.72 8.28 30.46
N SER A 22 8.99 8.35 30.82
CA SER A 22 10.06 7.36 30.60
C SER A 22 10.78 7.30 29.25
N GLY A 23 10.86 8.37 28.45
CA GLY A 23 11.74 8.37 27.25
C GLY A 23 11.35 7.41 26.12
N LYS A 24 10.26 6.66 26.25
CA LYS A 24 9.65 5.81 25.21
C LYS A 24 8.40 6.48 24.67
N LEU A 25 8.20 6.46 23.35
CA LEU A 25 6.90 6.80 22.77
C LEU A 25 5.87 5.84 23.34
N TRP A 26 4.84 6.39 23.97
CA TRP A 26 3.79 5.60 24.60
C TRP A 26 2.92 4.92 23.51
N ILE A 27 2.86 3.61 23.55
CA ILE A 27 1.88 2.81 22.79
C ILE A 27 0.81 2.44 23.81
N GLY A 28 -0.44 2.67 23.50
CA GLY A 28 -1.54 2.12 24.27
C GLY A 28 -1.31 0.63 24.50
N LYS A 29 -1.44 0.15 25.73
CA LYS A 29 -1.24 -1.28 26.06
C LYS A 29 -2.07 -2.18 25.13
N SER A 30 -3.27 -1.75 24.78
CA SER A 30 -4.19 -2.45 23.91
C SER A 30 -3.73 -2.59 22.45
N ALA A 31 -2.96 -1.64 21.89
CA ALA A 31 -2.44 -1.78 20.52
C ALA A 31 -1.48 -2.98 20.39
N GLY A 32 -0.65 -3.22 21.40
CA GLY A 32 0.25 -4.38 21.43
C GLY A 32 -0.50 -5.70 21.50
N GLU A 33 -1.54 -5.78 22.29
CA GLU A 33 -2.40 -6.97 22.43
C GLU A 33 -3.13 -7.30 21.14
N VAL A 34 -3.63 -6.27 20.42
CA VAL A 34 -4.37 -6.44 19.16
C VAL A 34 -3.50 -6.94 18.03
N ILE A 35 -2.31 -6.35 17.87
CA ILE A 35 -1.41 -6.73 16.79
C ILE A 35 -0.82 -8.12 17.01
N GLN A 36 -0.64 -8.52 18.28
CA GLN A 36 -0.16 -9.86 18.64
C GLN A 36 -1.29 -10.89 18.75
N GLY A 37 -2.51 -10.46 19.02
CA GLY A 37 -3.70 -11.30 19.15
C GLY A 37 -4.35 -11.67 17.82
N GLU A 38 -5.57 -12.17 17.92
CA GLU A 38 -6.43 -12.43 16.76
C GLU A 38 -6.84 -11.13 16.10
N ASN A 39 -6.43 -10.95 14.87
CA ASN A 39 -6.78 -9.81 14.03
C ASN A 39 -7.03 -10.25 12.58
N SER A 40 -7.74 -9.42 11.85
CA SER A 40 -8.14 -9.67 10.46
C SER A 40 -7.40 -8.80 9.46
N PHE A 41 -6.17 -8.34 9.76
CA PHE A 41 -5.39 -7.55 8.80
C PHE A 41 -5.14 -8.27 7.48
N ASP A 42 -5.01 -9.59 7.50
CA ASP A 42 -4.73 -10.34 6.29
C ASP A 42 -5.93 -10.36 5.34
N ILE A 43 -7.16 -10.53 5.83
CA ILE A 43 -8.35 -10.46 4.97
C ILE A 43 -8.51 -9.06 4.35
N ILE A 44 -8.20 -8.01 5.10
CA ILE A 44 -8.25 -6.64 4.54
C ILE A 44 -7.22 -6.50 3.43
N ARG A 45 -6.01 -7.00 3.59
CA ARG A 45 -5.01 -6.99 2.52
C ARG A 45 -5.47 -7.77 1.28
N TYR A 46 -6.12 -8.93 1.46
CA TYR A 46 -6.72 -9.68 0.35
C TYR A 46 -7.79 -8.86 -0.35
N PHE A 47 -8.68 -8.23 0.41
CA PHE A 47 -9.72 -7.37 -0.14
C PHE A 47 -9.13 -6.19 -0.95
N LEU A 48 -8.12 -5.50 -0.39
CA LEU A 48 -7.42 -4.41 -1.07
C LEU A 48 -6.69 -4.89 -2.33
N SER A 49 -6.01 -6.04 -2.29
CA SER A 49 -5.33 -6.61 -3.47
C SER A 49 -6.31 -6.96 -4.56
N PHE A 50 -7.47 -7.50 -4.19
CA PHE A 50 -8.51 -7.85 -5.13
C PHE A 50 -9.16 -6.59 -5.74
N ALA A 51 -9.37 -5.53 -4.97
CA ALA A 51 -9.81 -4.23 -5.47
C ALA A 51 -8.86 -3.67 -6.54
N VAL A 52 -7.55 -3.79 -6.31
CA VAL A 52 -6.53 -3.37 -7.29
C VAL A 52 -6.59 -4.24 -8.55
N LEU A 53 -6.72 -5.56 -8.40
CA LEU A 53 -6.86 -6.49 -9.54
C LEU A 53 -8.07 -6.12 -10.40
N VAL A 54 -9.27 -5.97 -9.79
CA VAL A 54 -10.49 -5.63 -10.51
C VAL A 54 -10.39 -4.26 -11.18
N GLY A 55 -9.82 -3.28 -10.47
CA GLY A 55 -9.60 -1.94 -11.01
C GLY A 55 -8.71 -1.93 -12.25
N HIS A 56 -7.57 -2.63 -12.21
CA HIS A 56 -6.69 -2.75 -13.37
C HIS A 56 -7.29 -3.62 -14.47
N PHE A 57 -7.98 -4.71 -14.13
CA PHE A 57 -8.70 -5.51 -15.11
C PHE A 57 -9.66 -4.64 -15.93
N ARG A 58 -10.48 -3.83 -15.26
CA ARG A 58 -11.42 -2.91 -15.92
C ARG A 58 -10.71 -1.90 -16.84
N VAL A 59 -9.61 -1.30 -16.37
CA VAL A 59 -8.89 -0.27 -17.14
C VAL A 59 -8.18 -0.87 -18.36
N ILE A 60 -7.54 -2.03 -18.21
CA ILE A 60 -6.70 -2.64 -19.25
C ILE A 60 -7.56 -3.37 -20.29
N THR A 61 -8.62 -4.06 -19.88
CA THR A 61 -9.48 -4.83 -20.79
C THR A 61 -10.64 -4.02 -21.36
N GLY A 62 -10.98 -2.86 -20.77
CA GLY A 62 -12.21 -2.12 -21.08
C GLY A 62 -13.50 -2.78 -20.60
N ILE A 63 -13.44 -3.95 -19.97
CA ILE A 63 -14.61 -4.71 -19.51
C ILE A 63 -15.12 -4.16 -18.18
N PRO A 64 -16.38 -3.72 -18.06
CA PRO A 64 -16.91 -3.13 -16.85
C PRO A 64 -17.23 -4.19 -15.79
N TYR A 65 -16.38 -4.34 -14.81
CA TYR A 65 -16.67 -5.09 -13.58
C TYR A 65 -16.81 -4.13 -12.40
N TYR A 66 -17.86 -4.32 -11.61
CA TYR A 66 -18.07 -3.51 -10.41
C TYR A 66 -17.32 -4.11 -9.21
N PHE A 67 -16.65 -3.25 -8.47
CA PHE A 67 -16.11 -3.55 -7.15
C PHE A 67 -16.35 -2.35 -6.23
N PRO A 68 -16.70 -2.52 -4.95
CA PRO A 68 -17.12 -1.44 -4.07
C PRO A 68 -16.00 -0.49 -3.64
N MET A 69 -14.78 -0.69 -4.13
CA MET A 69 -13.60 0.13 -3.82
C MET A 69 -12.78 0.36 -5.09
N SER A 70 -12.28 1.57 -5.27
CA SER A 70 -11.37 1.88 -6.37
C SER A 70 -9.97 1.30 -6.12
N SER A 71 -9.20 1.07 -7.21
CA SER A 71 -7.79 0.65 -7.09
C SER A 71 -6.93 1.70 -6.38
N VAL A 72 -7.25 2.98 -6.53
CA VAL A 72 -6.56 4.09 -5.86
C VAL A 72 -6.81 4.05 -4.35
N ASP A 73 -8.08 3.92 -3.93
CA ASP A 73 -8.42 3.78 -2.51
C ASP A 73 -7.77 2.54 -1.89
N ALA A 74 -7.72 1.43 -2.63
CA ALA A 74 -7.07 0.23 -2.16
C ALA A 74 -5.56 0.44 -1.92
N VAL A 75 -4.87 1.19 -2.78
CA VAL A 75 -3.46 1.57 -2.57
C VAL A 75 -3.31 2.47 -1.34
N HIS A 76 -4.18 3.46 -1.16
CA HIS A 76 -4.22 4.28 0.06
C HIS A 76 -4.44 3.41 1.31
N GLY A 77 -5.32 2.41 1.22
CA GLY A 77 -5.53 1.43 2.29
C GLY A 77 -4.27 0.65 2.65
N PHE A 78 -3.48 0.22 1.66
CA PHE A 78 -2.19 -0.41 1.91
C PHE A 78 -1.21 0.51 2.63
N PHE A 79 -1.13 1.78 2.26
CA PHE A 79 -0.27 2.74 2.95
C PHE A 79 -0.73 2.99 4.39
N ILE A 80 -2.03 3.07 4.66
CA ILE A 80 -2.60 3.18 6.01
C ILE A 80 -2.20 1.96 6.86
N LEU A 81 -2.42 0.74 6.36
CA LEU A 81 -2.05 -0.49 7.07
C LEU A 81 -0.55 -0.59 7.30
N SER A 82 0.25 -0.17 6.32
CA SER A 82 1.71 -0.11 6.44
C SER A 82 2.13 0.91 7.51
N GLY A 83 1.54 2.10 7.51
CA GLY A 83 1.80 3.12 8.54
C GLY A 83 1.49 2.64 9.95
N PHE A 84 0.39 1.90 10.13
CA PHE A 84 0.03 1.31 11.42
C PHE A 84 1.01 0.20 11.84
N LEU A 85 1.25 -0.79 10.99
CA LEU A 85 1.98 -2.01 11.36
C LEU A 85 3.50 -1.83 11.34
N VAL A 86 4.02 -1.09 10.37
CA VAL A 86 5.47 -0.90 10.18
C VAL A 86 6.00 0.07 11.24
N PHE A 87 5.27 1.15 11.52
CA PHE A 87 5.62 2.07 12.58
C PHE A 87 5.61 1.38 13.95
N TYR A 88 4.57 0.57 14.24
CA TYR A 88 4.54 -0.27 15.44
C TYR A 88 5.74 -1.19 15.56
N SER A 89 6.09 -1.86 14.46
CA SER A 89 7.25 -2.77 14.42
C SER A 89 8.56 -2.07 14.76
N TYR A 90 8.76 -0.83 14.26
CA TYR A 90 9.94 -0.01 14.55
C TYR A 90 9.94 0.50 15.99
N MET A 91 8.80 0.97 16.50
CA MET A 91 8.68 1.43 17.88
C MET A 91 9.06 0.36 18.92
N ARG A 92 8.76 -0.91 18.64
CA ARG A 92 9.10 -2.04 19.53
C ARG A 92 10.60 -2.31 19.60
N ASN A 93 11.29 -2.16 18.51
CA ASN A 93 12.72 -2.35 18.39
C ASN A 93 13.29 -1.28 17.45
N PRO A 94 13.66 -0.09 17.95
CA PRO A 94 14.12 1.03 17.13
C PRO A 94 15.60 0.87 16.73
N ASP A 95 15.91 -0.26 16.10
CA ASP A 95 17.19 -0.57 15.48
C ASP A 95 17.07 -0.47 13.96
N ILE A 96 17.81 0.45 13.35
CA ILE A 96 17.73 0.75 11.91
C ILE A 96 18.21 -0.46 11.09
N ARG A 97 19.26 -1.16 11.52
CA ARG A 97 19.80 -2.30 10.79
C ARG A 97 18.80 -3.44 10.75
N HIS A 98 18.27 -3.83 11.90
CA HIS A 98 17.27 -4.88 11.99
C HIS A 98 15.95 -4.53 11.29
N TYR A 99 15.55 -3.26 11.35
CA TYR A 99 14.39 -2.75 10.63
C TYR A 99 14.57 -2.86 9.12
N THR A 100 15.67 -2.33 8.57
CA THR A 100 15.98 -2.35 7.14
C THR A 100 16.05 -3.78 6.62
N GLU A 101 16.75 -4.68 7.32
CA GLU A 101 16.84 -6.08 6.96
C GLU A 101 15.46 -6.75 6.83
N ARG A 102 14.59 -6.55 7.81
CA ARG A 102 13.21 -7.11 7.75
C ARG A 102 12.39 -6.57 6.59
N ARG A 103 12.51 -5.29 6.26
CA ARG A 103 11.77 -4.68 5.14
C ARG A 103 12.34 -5.16 3.80
N THR A 104 13.66 -5.19 3.66
CA THR A 104 14.34 -5.70 2.47
C THR A 104 13.97 -7.15 2.17
N ARG A 105 14.03 -8.03 3.16
CA ARG A 105 13.63 -9.44 3.00
C ARG A 105 12.17 -9.62 2.59
N ARG A 106 11.30 -8.68 2.94
CA ARG A 106 9.90 -8.74 2.59
C ARG A 106 9.61 -8.24 1.17
N ILE A 107 10.29 -7.16 0.73
CA ILE A 107 9.96 -6.46 -0.52
C ILE A 107 10.81 -6.99 -1.67
N LEU A 108 12.12 -7.09 -1.47
CA LEU A 108 13.06 -7.30 -2.57
C LEU A 108 12.89 -8.66 -3.29
N PRO A 109 12.78 -9.80 -2.60
CA PRO A 109 12.76 -11.10 -3.29
C PRO A 109 11.60 -11.26 -4.27
N PRO A 110 10.32 -11.03 -3.88
CA PRO A 110 9.22 -11.16 -4.83
C PRO A 110 9.21 -10.04 -5.88
N TYR A 111 9.72 -8.84 -5.55
CA TYR A 111 9.89 -7.76 -6.52
C TYR A 111 10.89 -8.13 -7.62
N VAL A 112 12.08 -8.57 -7.24
CA VAL A 112 13.11 -9.02 -8.19
C VAL A 112 12.58 -10.19 -9.04
N PHE A 113 11.87 -11.13 -8.41
CA PHE A 113 11.29 -12.26 -9.10
C PHE A 113 10.28 -11.83 -10.18
N ILE A 114 9.32 -10.95 -9.87
CA ILE A 114 8.35 -10.52 -10.86
C ILE A 114 9.00 -9.72 -12.01
N VAL A 115 9.94 -8.84 -11.72
CA VAL A 115 10.68 -8.11 -12.76
C VAL A 115 11.42 -9.10 -13.67
N THR A 116 12.10 -10.10 -13.08
CA THR A 116 12.79 -11.16 -13.84
C THR A 116 11.81 -11.96 -14.68
N LEU A 117 10.69 -12.39 -14.09
CA LEU A 117 9.66 -13.14 -14.79
C LEU A 117 9.09 -12.36 -15.99
N CYS A 118 8.88 -11.05 -15.83
CA CYS A 118 8.37 -10.20 -16.90
C CYS A 118 9.32 -10.12 -18.09
N TRP A 119 10.61 -9.78 -17.87
CA TRP A 119 11.53 -9.63 -19.01
C TRP A 119 11.93 -10.97 -19.61
N MET A 120 12.06 -12.06 -18.84
CA MET A 120 12.27 -13.41 -19.38
C MET A 120 11.05 -13.93 -20.14
N GLY A 121 9.86 -13.75 -19.57
CA GLY A 121 8.60 -14.10 -20.23
C GLY A 121 8.32 -13.28 -21.49
N GLY A 122 8.85 -12.06 -21.55
CA GLY A 122 8.77 -11.19 -22.71
C GLY A 122 9.35 -11.81 -23.99
N VAL A 123 10.33 -12.69 -23.85
CA VAL A 123 10.89 -13.46 -25.00
C VAL A 123 9.81 -14.30 -25.71
N LEU A 124 8.83 -14.80 -24.95
CA LEU A 124 7.76 -15.67 -25.48
C LEU A 124 6.61 -14.89 -26.11
N VAL A 125 6.39 -13.66 -25.67
CA VAL A 125 5.25 -12.84 -26.10
C VAL A 125 5.64 -11.69 -27.05
N SER A 126 6.94 -11.46 -27.24
CA SER A 126 7.45 -10.43 -28.14
C SER A 126 7.18 -10.78 -29.60
N THR A 127 6.87 -9.78 -30.40
CA THR A 127 6.76 -9.89 -31.86
C THR A 127 8.14 -9.86 -32.54
N LEU A 128 9.21 -9.56 -31.81
CA LEU A 128 10.57 -9.51 -32.31
C LEU A 128 11.24 -10.89 -32.27
N PRO A 129 12.16 -11.20 -33.21
CA PRO A 129 13.05 -12.35 -33.08
C PRO A 129 13.83 -12.30 -31.76
N VAL A 130 14.11 -13.48 -31.18
CA VAL A 130 14.78 -13.59 -29.87
C VAL A 130 16.09 -12.77 -29.81
N GLY A 131 16.91 -12.80 -30.87
CA GLY A 131 18.14 -12.03 -30.92
C GLY A 131 17.89 -10.52 -30.85
N GLU A 132 16.94 -10.00 -31.63
CA GLU A 132 16.59 -8.58 -31.63
C GLU A 132 15.99 -8.15 -30.28
N TYR A 133 15.18 -9.00 -29.67
CA TYR A 133 14.64 -8.75 -28.34
C TYR A 133 15.75 -8.61 -27.29
N LEU A 134 16.67 -9.61 -27.22
CA LEU A 134 17.74 -9.65 -26.22
C LEU A 134 18.78 -8.56 -26.37
N PHE A 135 19.06 -8.12 -27.60
CA PHE A 135 20.01 -7.03 -27.87
C PHE A 135 19.35 -5.66 -28.00
N SER A 136 18.04 -5.55 -27.79
CA SER A 136 17.31 -4.28 -27.81
C SER A 136 17.75 -3.35 -26.67
N ALA A 137 18.06 -2.09 -27.03
CA ALA A 137 18.33 -1.06 -26.03
C ALA A 137 17.15 -0.83 -25.07
N GLN A 138 15.91 -1.02 -25.53
CA GLN A 138 14.70 -0.91 -24.72
C GLN A 138 14.67 -1.97 -23.63
N LEU A 139 15.03 -3.23 -23.90
CA LEU A 139 15.11 -4.28 -22.90
C LEU A 139 16.07 -3.89 -21.76
N TRP A 140 17.27 -3.43 -22.11
CA TRP A 140 18.27 -3.07 -21.11
C TRP A 140 17.86 -1.84 -20.30
N LYS A 141 17.17 -0.86 -20.91
CA LYS A 141 16.55 0.25 -20.19
C LYS A 141 15.48 -0.24 -19.23
N TYR A 142 14.60 -1.15 -19.68
CA TYR A 142 13.58 -1.78 -18.82
C TYR A 142 14.21 -2.47 -17.61
N ILE A 143 15.24 -3.29 -17.83
CA ILE A 143 15.97 -4.00 -16.78
C ILE A 143 16.55 -3.02 -15.77
N ALA A 144 17.32 -2.04 -16.25
CA ALA A 144 17.96 -1.03 -15.40
C ALA A 144 16.94 -0.21 -14.61
N ALA A 145 15.89 0.27 -15.28
CA ALA A 145 14.84 1.08 -14.65
C ALA A 145 14.06 0.30 -13.60
N ASN A 146 13.61 -0.93 -13.92
CA ASN A 146 12.80 -1.69 -13.00
C ASN A 146 13.60 -2.21 -11.79
N TYR A 147 14.82 -2.72 -11.96
CA TYR A 147 15.64 -3.12 -10.80
C TYR A 147 16.08 -1.94 -9.93
N SER A 148 16.06 -0.72 -10.46
CA SER A 148 16.31 0.52 -9.70
C SER A 148 15.04 1.14 -9.12
N PHE A 149 13.88 0.48 -9.19
CA PHE A 149 12.56 1.01 -8.79
C PHE A 149 12.12 2.26 -9.56
N LEU A 150 12.65 2.48 -10.75
CA LEU A 150 12.34 3.59 -11.64
C LEU A 150 11.50 3.14 -12.85
N ASN A 151 10.57 2.23 -12.64
CA ASN A 151 9.76 1.60 -13.68
C ASN A 151 8.99 2.57 -14.59
N PHE A 152 8.77 3.80 -14.14
CA PHE A 152 8.13 4.86 -14.94
C PHE A 152 9.02 5.37 -16.09
N ILE A 153 10.33 5.11 -16.06
CA ILE A 153 11.27 5.50 -17.14
C ILE A 153 11.11 4.59 -18.34
N GLU A 154 10.95 3.28 -18.12
CA GLU A 154 10.73 2.30 -19.19
C GLU A 154 9.78 1.21 -18.66
N PRO A 155 8.46 1.38 -18.81
CA PRO A 155 7.47 0.43 -18.32
C PRO A 155 7.20 -0.71 -19.30
N ALA A 156 7.57 -0.57 -20.58
CA ALA A 156 7.26 -1.50 -21.65
C ALA A 156 8.47 -2.35 -22.04
N LEU A 157 8.21 -3.55 -22.57
CA LEU A 157 9.21 -4.44 -23.17
C LEU A 157 9.15 -4.37 -24.69
N PRO A 158 10.29 -4.57 -25.39
CA PRO A 158 10.34 -4.46 -26.85
C PRO A 158 9.44 -5.49 -27.52
N GLY A 159 8.53 -5.03 -28.39
CA GLY A 159 7.59 -5.90 -29.12
C GLY A 159 6.54 -6.61 -28.26
N CYS A 160 6.40 -6.27 -26.97
CA CYS A 160 5.40 -6.87 -26.10
C CYS A 160 4.19 -5.96 -25.91
N PHE A 161 2.99 -6.54 -25.82
CA PHE A 161 1.74 -5.88 -25.42
C PHE A 161 1.47 -4.54 -26.12
N GLN A 162 1.80 -4.43 -27.42
CA GLN A 162 1.60 -3.23 -28.25
C GLN A 162 2.28 -1.97 -27.68
N GLY A 163 3.35 -2.11 -26.89
CA GLY A 163 4.06 -1.00 -26.26
C GLY A 163 3.49 -0.54 -24.92
N GLU A 164 2.45 -1.19 -24.44
CA GLU A 164 1.87 -0.90 -23.12
C GLU A 164 2.77 -1.39 -21.98
N ALA A 165 2.54 -0.80 -20.80
CA ALA A 165 3.27 -1.19 -19.59
C ALA A 165 3.09 -2.69 -19.27
N VAL A 166 4.18 -3.40 -19.02
CA VAL A 166 4.15 -4.81 -18.66
C VAL A 166 3.62 -5.01 -17.25
N ASN A 167 4.01 -4.15 -16.33
CA ASN A 167 3.53 -4.14 -14.95
C ASN A 167 3.43 -2.72 -14.39
N GLY A 168 2.30 -2.06 -14.71
CA GLY A 168 2.05 -0.70 -14.25
C GLY A 168 1.85 -0.57 -12.74
N SER A 169 1.64 -1.67 -11.99
CA SER A 169 1.43 -1.59 -10.53
C SER A 169 2.72 -1.32 -9.74
N LEU A 170 3.90 -1.52 -10.33
CA LEU A 170 5.20 -1.44 -9.65
C LEU A 170 5.58 -0.03 -9.16
N TRP A 171 4.93 1.02 -9.65
CA TRP A 171 5.23 2.40 -9.22
C TRP A 171 5.04 2.60 -7.72
N THR A 172 4.14 1.86 -7.10
CA THR A 172 3.85 1.96 -5.66
C THR A 172 4.98 1.40 -4.80
N MET A 173 5.78 0.46 -5.33
CA MET A 173 6.88 -0.15 -4.59
C MET A 173 7.97 0.86 -4.23
N LYS A 174 8.29 1.77 -5.17
CA LYS A 174 9.19 2.90 -4.88
C LYS A 174 8.63 3.78 -3.76
N VAL A 175 7.34 4.10 -3.85
CA VAL A 175 6.67 4.93 -2.83
C VAL A 175 6.68 4.24 -1.47
N GLU A 176 6.40 2.93 -1.42
CA GLU A 176 6.43 2.15 -0.19
C GLU A 176 7.82 2.14 0.46
N ILE A 177 8.89 1.95 -0.33
CA ILE A 177 10.28 2.00 0.17
C ILE A 177 10.59 3.39 0.74
N LEU A 178 10.22 4.46 0.02
CA LEU A 178 10.43 5.82 0.49
C LEU A 178 9.65 6.11 1.78
N LEU A 179 8.39 5.66 1.88
CA LEU A 179 7.62 5.74 3.12
C LEU A 179 8.31 5.01 4.28
N TYR A 180 8.88 3.82 4.03
CA TYR A 180 9.62 3.08 5.06
C TYR A 180 10.89 3.82 5.52
N ILE A 181 11.58 4.53 4.63
CA ILE A 181 12.72 5.38 5.00
C ILE A 181 12.29 6.52 5.94
N THR A 182 11.07 7.05 5.77
CA THR A 182 10.57 8.11 6.67
C THR A 182 10.30 7.62 8.10
N VAL A 183 10.04 6.33 8.32
CA VAL A 183 9.63 5.79 9.63
C VAL A 183 10.66 6.07 10.74
N PRO A 184 11.95 5.73 10.59
CA PRO A 184 12.95 6.07 11.62
C PRO A 184 13.05 7.57 11.87
N ILE A 185 13.03 8.36 10.81
CA ILE A 185 13.14 9.83 10.86
C ILE A 185 11.99 10.40 11.69
N VAL A 186 10.75 10.07 11.30
CA VAL A 186 9.55 10.57 11.97
C VAL A 186 9.43 10.04 13.41
N TYR A 187 9.85 8.80 13.67
CA TYR A 187 9.92 8.27 15.03
C TYR A 187 10.81 9.12 15.94
N TYR A 188 12.02 9.47 15.49
CA TYR A 188 12.94 10.32 16.28
C TYR A 188 12.43 11.76 16.39
N LEU A 189 11.80 12.30 15.36
CA LEU A 189 11.13 13.61 15.43
C LEU A 189 10.00 13.62 16.46
N MET A 190 9.13 12.61 16.44
CA MET A 190 8.04 12.47 17.41
C MET A 190 8.56 12.27 18.84
N LYS A 191 9.70 11.59 19.02
CA LYS A 191 10.35 11.46 20.31
C LYS A 191 10.90 12.79 20.82
N LYS A 192 11.42 13.65 19.92
CA LYS A 192 12.00 14.96 20.26
C LYS A 192 10.94 16.04 20.46
N TYR A 193 9.96 16.14 19.56
CA TYR A 193 9.02 17.26 19.47
C TYR A 193 7.57 16.91 19.85
N ARG A 194 7.30 15.72 20.36
CA ARG A 194 5.97 15.14 20.60
C ARG A 194 5.27 14.67 19.29
N PRO A 195 4.42 13.62 19.36
CA PRO A 195 3.79 13.02 18.17
C PRO A 195 2.83 13.94 17.43
N PHE A 196 1.98 14.66 18.16
CA PHE A 196 0.90 15.43 17.53
C PHE A 196 1.36 16.61 16.68
N PRO A 197 2.28 17.50 17.14
CA PRO A 197 2.84 18.54 16.27
C PRO A 197 3.54 17.99 15.02
N VAL A 198 4.31 16.90 15.16
CA VAL A 198 4.97 16.27 14.01
C VAL A 198 3.93 15.74 13.02
N PHE A 199 2.87 15.12 13.51
CA PHE A 199 1.76 14.67 12.65
C PHE A 199 1.10 15.85 11.91
N ILE A 200 0.80 16.96 12.61
CA ILE A 200 0.20 18.15 11.98
C ILE A 200 1.09 18.70 10.84
N VAL A 201 2.40 18.77 11.07
CA VAL A 201 3.35 19.23 10.04
C VAL A 201 3.31 18.30 8.83
N ILE A 202 3.34 16.99 9.03
CA ILE A 202 3.24 16.00 7.95
C ILE A 202 1.90 16.14 7.22
N PHE A 203 0.81 16.31 7.97
CA PHE A 203 -0.54 16.46 7.41
C PHE A 203 -0.62 17.67 6.50
N ILE A 204 -0.21 18.85 7.01
CA ILE A 204 -0.21 20.10 6.25
C ILE A 204 0.70 19.98 5.02
N PHE A 205 1.92 19.47 5.19
CA PHE A 205 2.85 19.29 4.08
C PHE A 205 2.25 18.39 2.98
N SER A 206 1.72 17.24 3.35
CA SER A 206 1.18 16.28 2.37
C SER A 206 -0.07 16.83 1.69
N THR A 207 -0.92 17.56 2.41
CA THR A 207 -2.09 18.23 1.83
C THR A 207 -1.67 19.31 0.82
N LEU A 208 -0.77 20.21 1.21
CA LEU A 208 -0.27 21.27 0.32
C LEU A 208 0.44 20.69 -0.91
N TYR A 209 1.19 19.60 -0.73
CA TYR A 209 1.83 18.88 -1.83
C TYR A 209 0.77 18.34 -2.83
N ASN A 210 -0.28 17.70 -2.34
CA ASN A 210 -1.36 17.17 -3.18
C ASN A 210 -2.09 18.30 -3.93
N GLU A 211 -2.43 19.40 -3.24
CA GLU A 211 -3.11 20.54 -3.85
C GLU A 211 -2.24 21.22 -4.90
N LEU A 212 -0.95 21.42 -4.60
CA LEU A 212 -0.01 22.03 -5.55
C LEU A 212 0.06 21.24 -6.86
N PHE A 213 0.27 19.92 -6.77
CA PHE A 213 0.40 19.09 -7.97
C PHE A 213 -0.92 18.84 -8.67
N TYR A 214 -2.04 18.84 -7.94
CA TYR A 214 -3.36 18.86 -8.55
C TYR A 214 -3.58 20.13 -9.36
N TYR A 215 -3.33 21.29 -8.78
CA TYR A 215 -3.45 22.59 -9.45
C TYR A 215 -2.56 22.72 -10.69
N LEU A 216 -1.30 22.28 -10.58
CA LEU A 216 -0.38 22.30 -11.72
C LEU A 216 -0.81 21.36 -12.84
N ASN A 217 -1.33 20.18 -12.52
CA ASN A 217 -1.86 19.23 -13.49
C ASN A 217 -3.08 19.82 -14.24
N GLU A 218 -4.05 20.37 -13.52
CA GLU A 218 -5.23 21.02 -14.10
C GLU A 218 -4.86 22.24 -14.97
N LYS A 219 -3.93 23.07 -14.50
CA LYS A 219 -3.55 24.30 -15.20
C LYS A 219 -2.72 24.04 -16.47
N THR A 220 -1.85 23.03 -16.45
CA THR A 220 -0.90 22.81 -17.54
C THR A 220 -1.28 21.66 -18.48
N GLY A 221 -2.19 20.77 -18.03
CA GLY A 221 -2.49 19.52 -18.75
C GLY A 221 -1.32 18.53 -18.79
N ASN A 222 -0.22 18.78 -18.04
CA ASN A 222 0.96 17.93 -18.08
C ASN A 222 0.86 16.80 -17.06
N GLU A 223 0.73 15.57 -17.54
CA GLU A 223 0.57 14.35 -16.76
C GLU A 223 1.69 14.11 -15.73
N ILE A 224 2.86 14.72 -15.90
CA ILE A 224 3.97 14.62 -14.94
C ILE A 224 3.55 15.07 -13.53
N PHE A 225 2.69 16.10 -13.44
CA PHE A 225 2.20 16.58 -12.15
C PHE A 225 1.24 15.58 -11.51
N GLY A 226 0.44 14.87 -12.31
CA GLY A 226 -0.37 13.75 -11.83
C GLY A 226 0.49 12.59 -11.30
N ILE A 227 1.64 12.32 -11.93
CA ILE A 227 2.62 11.33 -11.46
C ILE A 227 3.28 11.80 -10.15
N LEU A 228 3.69 13.08 -10.07
CA LEU A 228 4.30 13.66 -8.87
C LEU A 228 3.33 13.66 -7.68
N LYS A 229 2.06 13.99 -7.88
CA LYS A 229 1.02 13.90 -6.85
C LYS A 229 0.98 12.52 -6.19
N ARG A 230 1.17 11.46 -6.96
CA ARG A 230 1.15 10.07 -6.47
C ARG A 230 2.43 9.62 -5.77
N GLN A 231 3.51 10.45 -5.74
CA GLN A 231 4.75 10.10 -5.06
C GLN A 231 4.63 10.21 -3.54
N VAL A 232 5.73 9.92 -2.85
CA VAL A 232 5.79 9.84 -1.38
C VAL A 232 5.17 11.05 -0.66
N GLY A 233 5.42 12.27 -1.15
CA GLY A 233 4.86 13.49 -0.55
C GLY A 233 3.34 13.47 -0.45
N GLY A 234 2.65 12.99 -1.48
CA GLY A 234 1.20 12.85 -1.49
C GLY A 234 0.67 11.68 -0.65
N GLN A 235 1.49 10.66 -0.40
CA GLN A 235 1.09 9.44 0.30
C GLN A 235 1.41 9.46 1.81
N LEU A 236 2.22 10.42 2.28
CA LEU A 236 2.53 10.59 3.70
C LEU A 236 1.27 10.71 4.55
N LEU A 237 0.25 11.40 4.04
CA LEU A 237 -1.01 11.63 4.73
C LEU A 237 -1.72 10.31 5.08
N TYR A 238 -1.83 9.40 4.11
CA TYR A 238 -2.44 8.09 4.33
C TYR A 238 -1.60 7.23 5.26
N PHE A 239 -0.28 7.18 5.03
CA PHE A 239 0.62 6.38 5.85
C PHE A 239 0.60 6.81 7.32
N TYR A 240 0.73 8.12 7.58
CA TYR A 240 0.76 8.62 8.95
C TYR A 240 -0.62 8.72 9.61
N SER A 241 -1.72 8.68 8.84
CA SER A 241 -3.06 8.47 9.41
C SER A 241 -3.17 7.11 10.09
N GLY A 242 -2.62 6.03 9.49
CA GLY A 242 -2.48 4.74 10.15
C GLY A 242 -1.63 4.81 11.43
N THR A 243 -0.51 5.54 11.37
CA THR A 243 0.36 5.75 12.55
C THR A 243 -0.36 6.53 13.65
N LEU A 244 -1.17 7.54 13.32
CA LEU A 244 -1.93 8.29 14.32
C LEU A 244 -2.96 7.42 15.04
N VAL A 245 -3.67 6.55 14.32
CA VAL A 245 -4.59 5.59 14.94
C VAL A 245 -3.84 4.65 15.89
N LEU A 246 -2.61 4.22 15.54
CA LEU A 246 -1.75 3.44 16.42
C LEU A 246 -1.40 4.17 17.70
N LEU A 247 -0.96 5.41 17.60
CA LEU A 247 -0.54 6.23 18.76
C LEU A 247 -1.72 6.57 19.66
N CYS A 248 -2.91 6.72 19.09
CA CYS A 248 -4.17 7.01 19.80
C CYS A 248 -5.03 5.77 20.03
N PHE A 249 -4.47 4.56 20.00
CA PHE A 249 -5.23 3.31 19.91
C PHE A 249 -6.20 3.08 21.07
N ASP A 250 -5.85 3.45 22.30
CA ASP A 250 -6.73 3.31 23.46
C ASP A 250 -7.98 4.21 23.36
N TYR A 251 -7.81 5.43 22.82
CA TYR A 251 -8.93 6.33 22.53
C TYR A 251 -9.75 5.82 21.36
N PHE A 252 -9.09 5.38 20.28
CA PHE A 252 -9.74 4.74 19.15
C PHE A 252 -10.63 3.59 19.62
N ARG A 253 -10.11 2.66 20.43
CA ARG A 253 -10.87 1.54 20.99
C ARG A 253 -12.05 1.98 21.85
N ARG A 254 -11.86 2.99 22.67
CA ARG A 254 -12.89 3.51 23.57
C ARG A 254 -14.07 4.13 22.80
N TYR A 255 -13.78 4.86 21.74
CA TYR A 255 -14.76 5.66 21.01
C TYR A 255 -15.14 5.07 19.64
N ILE A 256 -14.68 3.88 19.29
CA ILE A 256 -14.87 3.28 17.95
C ILE A 256 -16.34 3.19 17.55
N LYS A 257 -17.26 2.92 18.49
CA LYS A 257 -18.70 2.83 18.23
C LYS A 257 -19.27 4.13 17.64
N PHE A 258 -18.66 5.28 17.97
CA PHE A 258 -19.04 6.60 17.44
C PHE A 258 -18.16 7.01 16.26
N LEU A 259 -16.86 6.75 16.34
CA LEU A 259 -15.91 7.11 15.30
C LEU A 259 -16.15 6.34 14.00
N PHE A 260 -16.49 5.06 14.09
CA PHE A 260 -16.64 4.20 12.91
C PHE A 260 -17.79 4.65 11.99
N PRO A 261 -19.05 4.82 12.45
CA PRO A 261 -20.11 5.30 11.58
C PRO A 261 -19.84 6.70 11.02
N VAL A 262 -19.27 7.62 11.81
CA VAL A 262 -18.89 8.94 11.32
C VAL A 262 -17.80 8.81 10.24
N ALA A 263 -16.80 7.97 10.43
CA ALA A 263 -15.75 7.74 9.46
C ALA A 263 -16.29 7.13 8.16
N VAL A 264 -17.23 6.19 8.23
CA VAL A 264 -17.91 5.64 7.06
C VAL A 264 -18.67 6.73 6.30
N LEU A 265 -19.40 7.61 7.00
CA LEU A 265 -20.10 8.74 6.36
C LEU A 265 -19.12 9.71 5.69
N VAL A 266 -18.00 10.03 6.33
CA VAL A 266 -16.95 10.87 5.72
C VAL A 266 -16.40 10.23 4.45
N CYS A 267 -16.06 8.94 4.49
CA CYS A 267 -15.58 8.22 3.30
C CYS A 267 -16.63 8.15 2.18
N TYR A 268 -17.92 8.05 2.53
CA TYR A 268 -19.01 7.98 1.56
C TYR A 268 -19.24 9.34 0.88
N PHE A 269 -19.33 10.43 1.66
CA PHE A 269 -19.66 11.77 1.16
C PHE A 269 -18.44 12.61 0.75
N ARG A 270 -17.23 12.04 0.72
CA ARG A 270 -15.99 12.79 0.45
C ARG A 270 -15.96 13.52 -0.90
N TYR A 271 -16.69 13.02 -1.90
CA TYR A 271 -16.76 13.64 -3.22
C TYR A 271 -17.90 14.66 -3.33
N ASP A 272 -18.92 14.54 -2.48
CA ASP A 272 -20.07 15.45 -2.47
C ASP A 272 -19.79 16.71 -1.64
N VAL A 273 -18.93 16.59 -0.61
CA VAL A 273 -18.57 17.68 0.29
C VAL A 273 -17.06 17.91 0.22
N PRO A 274 -16.59 18.96 -0.49
CA PRO A 274 -15.16 19.17 -0.78
C PRO A 274 -14.25 19.18 0.45
N LEU A 275 -14.75 19.67 1.61
CA LEU A 275 -13.98 19.72 2.85
C LEU A 275 -13.66 18.32 3.40
N LEU A 276 -14.50 17.32 3.12
CA LEU A 276 -14.32 15.97 3.64
C LEU A 276 -13.12 15.25 3.03
N ILE A 277 -12.65 15.64 1.83
CA ILE A 277 -11.50 15.05 1.19
C ILE A 277 -10.20 15.21 2.03
N TYR A 278 -10.13 16.28 2.83
CA TYR A 278 -8.96 16.54 3.69
C TYR A 278 -8.96 15.70 4.96
N VAL A 279 -10.11 15.26 5.45
CA VAL A 279 -10.25 14.41 6.64
C VAL A 279 -10.42 12.93 6.28
N GLU A 280 -10.68 12.63 5.01
CA GLU A 280 -10.87 11.27 4.50
C GLU A 280 -9.72 10.33 4.86
N PRO A 281 -8.42 10.68 4.77
CA PRO A 281 -7.34 9.76 5.12
C PRO A 281 -7.40 9.29 6.57
N LEU A 282 -7.81 10.16 7.49
CA LEU A 282 -8.03 9.81 8.91
C LEU A 282 -9.27 8.93 9.07
N ALA A 283 -10.37 9.30 8.42
CA ALA A 283 -11.59 8.52 8.45
C ALA A 283 -11.37 7.13 7.85
N PHE A 284 -10.68 7.04 6.73
CA PHE A 284 -10.37 5.76 6.08
C PHE A 284 -9.46 4.88 6.96
N ALA A 285 -8.49 5.47 7.67
CA ALA A 285 -7.69 4.74 8.66
C ALA A 285 -8.55 4.18 9.80
N VAL A 286 -9.52 4.96 10.31
CA VAL A 286 -10.49 4.49 11.33
C VAL A 286 -11.31 3.32 10.80
N VAL A 287 -11.82 3.40 9.57
CA VAL A 287 -12.62 2.33 8.95
C VAL A 287 -11.78 1.07 8.78
N LEU A 288 -10.61 1.14 8.14
CA LEU A 288 -9.79 -0.03 7.85
C LEU A 288 -9.30 -0.73 9.12
N ILE A 289 -8.76 0.04 10.08
CA ILE A 289 -8.25 -0.52 11.34
C ILE A 289 -9.42 -1.01 12.20
N GLY A 290 -10.57 -0.33 12.17
CA GLY A 290 -11.79 -0.78 12.81
C GLY A 290 -12.26 -2.12 12.25
N CYS A 291 -12.33 -2.27 10.93
CA CYS A 291 -12.64 -3.55 10.30
C CYS A 291 -11.64 -4.65 10.68
N ALA A 292 -10.34 -4.36 10.67
CA ALA A 292 -9.31 -5.32 11.06
C ALA A 292 -9.46 -5.84 12.47
N TYR A 293 -9.98 -5.00 13.36
CA TYR A 293 -10.12 -5.29 14.78
C TYR A 293 -11.43 -6.00 15.13
N TYR A 294 -12.54 -5.62 14.49
CA TYR A 294 -13.86 -6.11 14.82
C TYR A 294 -14.32 -7.30 13.98
N ILE A 295 -13.83 -7.44 12.74
CA ILE A 295 -14.19 -8.58 11.87
C ILE A 295 -13.27 -9.76 12.20
N LYS A 296 -13.68 -10.60 13.15
CA LYS A 296 -12.91 -11.79 13.57
C LYS A 296 -13.21 -13.05 12.77
N TRP A 297 -14.24 -13.06 11.95
CA TRP A 297 -14.70 -14.25 11.24
C TRP A 297 -13.66 -14.84 10.27
N PHE A 298 -12.72 -14.05 9.82
CA PHE A 298 -11.72 -14.43 8.82
C PHE A 298 -10.31 -14.64 9.40
N VAL A 299 -10.17 -14.76 10.72
CA VAL A 299 -8.87 -15.02 11.38
C VAL A 299 -8.19 -16.27 10.84
N PHE A 300 -8.97 -17.27 10.41
CA PHE A 300 -8.45 -18.49 9.78
C PHE A 300 -7.63 -18.22 8.49
N MET A 301 -7.88 -17.12 7.79
CA MET A 301 -7.13 -16.72 6.59
C MET A 301 -5.64 -16.52 6.87
N ARG A 302 -5.27 -16.25 8.11
CA ARG A 302 -3.88 -16.15 8.55
C ARG A 302 -3.06 -17.44 8.27
N LYS A 303 -3.71 -18.60 8.20
CA LYS A 303 -3.07 -19.89 7.88
C LYS A 303 -2.54 -19.97 6.45
N PHE A 304 -3.12 -19.20 5.53
CA PHE A 304 -2.72 -19.19 4.12
C PHE A 304 -1.48 -18.33 3.84
N GLY A 305 -0.99 -17.62 4.85
CA GLY A 305 0.17 -16.74 4.69
C GLY A 305 -0.15 -15.41 4.02
N ASN A 306 0.88 -14.68 3.61
CA ASN A 306 0.71 -13.33 3.06
C ASN A 306 0.69 -13.33 1.53
N VAL A 307 -0.26 -14.05 0.93
CA VAL A 307 -0.42 -14.15 -0.53
C VAL A 307 -0.91 -12.83 -1.15
N ALA A 308 -1.51 -11.94 -0.33
CA ALA A 308 -2.02 -10.63 -0.80
C ALA A 308 -0.96 -9.77 -1.51
N TYR A 309 0.30 -9.86 -1.08
CA TYR A 309 1.42 -9.17 -1.74
C TYR A 309 1.69 -9.73 -3.13
N GLY A 310 1.68 -11.05 -3.27
CA GLY A 310 1.77 -11.70 -4.57
C GLY A 310 0.63 -11.31 -5.50
N ILE A 311 -0.63 -11.31 -5.02
CA ILE A 311 -1.77 -10.86 -5.82
C ILE A 311 -1.53 -9.46 -6.37
N TYR A 312 -1.00 -8.56 -5.54
CA TYR A 312 -0.67 -7.19 -5.95
C TYR A 312 0.43 -7.15 -7.03
N LEU A 313 1.44 -8.01 -6.97
CA LEU A 313 2.56 -7.99 -7.92
C LEU A 313 2.24 -8.69 -9.24
N PHE A 314 1.46 -9.78 -9.23
CA PHE A 314 1.27 -10.65 -10.39
C PHE A 314 0.04 -10.32 -11.24
N HIS A 315 -0.98 -9.61 -10.70
CA HIS A 315 -2.24 -9.40 -11.42
C HIS A 315 -2.06 -8.67 -12.75
N PHE A 316 -1.22 -7.63 -12.78
CA PHE A 316 -1.07 -6.79 -13.97
C PHE A 316 -0.47 -7.56 -15.16
N PRO A 317 0.69 -8.25 -15.04
CA PRO A 317 1.21 -9.08 -16.12
C PRO A 317 0.27 -10.21 -16.55
N VAL A 318 -0.48 -10.79 -15.61
CA VAL A 318 -1.48 -11.85 -15.95
C VAL A 318 -2.62 -11.27 -16.78
N ILE A 319 -3.09 -10.06 -16.48
CA ILE A 319 -4.11 -9.36 -17.29
C ILE A 319 -3.56 -9.08 -18.69
N GLN A 320 -2.35 -8.53 -18.81
CA GLN A 320 -1.70 -8.28 -20.10
C GLN A 320 -1.55 -9.58 -20.92
N PHE A 321 -1.14 -10.65 -20.27
CA PHE A 321 -1.01 -11.96 -20.91
C PHE A 321 -2.36 -12.54 -21.38
N SER A 322 -3.44 -12.30 -20.62
CA SER A 322 -4.77 -12.76 -21.02
C SER A 322 -5.28 -12.05 -22.29
N ILE A 323 -4.93 -10.77 -22.47
CA ILE A 323 -5.24 -10.00 -23.66
C ILE A 323 -4.41 -10.49 -24.84
N TRP A 324 -3.12 -10.72 -24.64
CA TRP A 324 -2.23 -11.26 -25.66
C TRP A 324 -2.70 -12.62 -26.18
N LEU A 325 -3.30 -13.47 -25.32
CA LEU A 325 -3.93 -14.73 -25.71
C LEU A 325 -5.29 -14.56 -26.42
N GLY A 326 -5.84 -13.34 -26.53
CA GLY A 326 -7.14 -13.06 -27.10
C GLY A 326 -8.32 -13.63 -26.29
N ILE A 327 -8.14 -13.89 -24.99
CA ILE A 327 -9.21 -14.47 -24.16
C ILE A 327 -10.33 -13.45 -23.93
N ASN A 328 -9.98 -12.18 -23.83
CA ASN A 328 -10.94 -11.07 -23.67
C ASN A 328 -11.95 -10.98 -24.82
N GLU A 329 -11.54 -11.32 -26.03
CA GLU A 329 -12.41 -11.32 -27.24
C GLU A 329 -13.37 -12.51 -27.26
N LYS A 330 -12.98 -13.65 -26.66
CA LYS A 330 -13.79 -14.86 -26.64
C LYS A 330 -14.87 -14.85 -25.57
N SER A 331 -14.50 -14.44 -24.35
CA SER A 331 -15.44 -14.38 -23.22
C SER A 331 -14.90 -13.52 -22.08
N HIS A 332 -15.67 -12.53 -21.68
CA HIS A 332 -15.34 -11.65 -20.55
C HIS A 332 -15.22 -12.44 -19.22
N ILE A 333 -16.13 -13.40 -19.01
CA ILE A 333 -16.13 -14.22 -17.78
C ILE A 333 -14.91 -15.12 -17.74
N LEU A 334 -14.56 -15.77 -18.86
CA LEU A 334 -13.37 -16.63 -18.95
C LEU A 334 -12.09 -15.82 -18.76
N CYS A 335 -12.01 -14.61 -19.35
CA CYS A 335 -10.88 -13.70 -19.17
C CYS A 335 -10.71 -13.32 -17.70
N PHE A 336 -11.79 -12.90 -17.04
CA PHE A 336 -11.74 -12.56 -15.63
C PHE A 336 -11.35 -13.75 -14.75
N ALA A 337 -11.95 -14.93 -14.97
CA ALA A 337 -11.61 -16.16 -14.25
C ALA A 337 -10.13 -16.54 -14.45
N PHE A 338 -9.62 -16.47 -15.69
CA PHE A 338 -8.21 -16.69 -16.02
C PHE A 338 -7.30 -15.74 -15.22
N CYS A 339 -7.63 -14.44 -15.20
CA CYS A 339 -6.86 -13.43 -14.48
C CYS A 339 -6.85 -13.69 -12.98
N VAL A 340 -8.00 -14.03 -12.38
CA VAL A 340 -8.09 -14.32 -10.94
C VAL A 340 -7.32 -15.60 -10.60
N VAL A 341 -7.58 -16.69 -11.30
CA VAL A 341 -6.95 -17.99 -11.02
C VAL A 341 -5.44 -17.94 -11.27
N GLY A 342 -5.01 -17.39 -12.41
CA GLY A 342 -3.60 -17.25 -12.76
C GLY A 342 -2.83 -16.39 -11.74
N THR A 343 -3.43 -15.26 -11.33
CA THR A 343 -2.84 -14.40 -10.29
C THR A 343 -2.72 -15.13 -8.96
N LEU A 344 -3.76 -15.84 -8.52
CA LEU A 344 -3.74 -16.60 -7.27
C LEU A 344 -2.69 -17.72 -7.31
N LEU A 345 -2.61 -18.47 -8.39
CA LEU A 345 -1.61 -19.55 -8.54
C LEU A 345 -0.19 -19.00 -8.46
N LEU A 346 0.15 -17.95 -9.22
CA LEU A 346 1.48 -17.34 -9.18
C LEU A 346 1.78 -16.75 -7.79
N SER A 347 0.79 -16.17 -7.14
CA SER A 347 0.95 -15.60 -5.80
C SER A 347 1.23 -16.66 -4.74
N VAL A 348 0.52 -17.79 -4.79
CA VAL A 348 0.75 -18.93 -3.89
C VAL A 348 2.12 -19.56 -4.15
N LEU A 349 2.50 -19.74 -5.42
CA LEU A 349 3.82 -20.26 -5.78
C LEU A 349 4.94 -19.33 -5.27
N SER A 350 4.82 -18.02 -5.50
CA SER A 350 5.76 -17.04 -4.98
C SER A 350 5.87 -17.10 -3.45
N TRP A 351 4.73 -17.17 -2.75
CA TRP A 351 4.72 -17.31 -1.30
C TRP A 351 5.44 -18.57 -0.83
N LEU A 352 5.13 -19.71 -1.40
CA LEU A 352 5.68 -20.99 -0.94
C LEU A 352 7.15 -21.17 -1.29
N LEU A 353 7.57 -20.73 -2.48
CA LEU A 353 8.92 -20.99 -3.01
C LEU A 353 9.93 -19.89 -2.64
N LEU A 354 9.47 -18.66 -2.47
CA LEU A 354 10.36 -17.50 -2.25
C LEU A 354 10.14 -16.84 -0.89
N GLU A 355 8.93 -16.33 -0.63
CA GLU A 355 8.71 -15.45 0.52
C GLU A 355 8.79 -16.21 1.85
N LYS A 356 8.06 -17.32 1.97
CA LYS A 356 8.01 -18.12 3.19
C LYS A 356 9.39 -18.63 3.63
N PRO A 357 10.22 -19.22 2.75
CA PRO A 357 11.58 -19.65 3.13
C PRO A 357 12.48 -18.50 3.58
N ILE A 358 12.45 -17.35 2.86
CA ILE A 358 13.29 -16.18 3.18
C ILE A 358 12.88 -15.56 4.51
N LEU A 359 11.56 -15.50 4.80
CA LEU A 359 11.04 -14.93 6.03
C LEU A 359 11.19 -15.87 7.24
N SER A 360 11.20 -17.20 7.01
CA SER A 360 11.35 -18.22 8.07
C SER A 360 12.80 -18.47 8.48
N ASN A 361 13.77 -18.22 7.61
CA ASN A 361 15.18 -18.43 7.89
C ASN A 361 15.70 -17.43 8.93
N ARG A 362 15.77 -17.89 10.20
CA ARG A 362 16.38 -17.17 11.34
C ARG A 362 17.92 -17.14 11.30
N VAL A 363 18.56 -17.49 10.20
CA VAL A 363 20.01 -17.79 10.11
C VAL A 363 20.93 -16.60 10.42
N PHE A 364 20.41 -15.37 10.57
CA PHE A 364 21.23 -14.19 10.86
C PHE A 364 20.84 -13.43 12.15
N SER A 365 20.11 -14.05 13.09
CA SER A 365 19.76 -13.38 14.37
C SER A 365 20.66 -13.80 15.54
N SER A 366 21.81 -14.40 15.27
CA SER A 366 22.80 -14.71 16.29
C SER A 366 24.17 -14.18 15.86
N LYS A 367 24.42 -12.91 16.14
CA LYS A 367 25.74 -12.39 16.57
C LYS A 367 25.55 -10.98 17.08
#